data_2f1fb7e5901070470eabbe9a8ca889e8
#
_entry.id   2f1fb7e5901070470eabbe9a8ca889e8
#
_cell.length_a   1.000
_cell.length_b   1.000
_cell.length_c   1.000
_cell.angle_alpha   90.00
_cell.angle_beta   90.00
_cell.angle_gamma   90.00
#
_symmetry.space_group_name_H-M   'P 1'
#
loop_
_entity.id
_entity.type
_entity.pdbx_description
1 polymer ?
#
loop_
_entity_poly.entity_id
_entity_poly.type
_entity_poly.pdbx_seq_one_letter_code
_entity_poly.pdbx_strand_id
1 'polypeptide(L)'
;MALLCAGCATSPHISPALDAQLAAGRPARITGADGALSAHRTQAILSKLGQGAAKTYLLKRHIAVEEAATRTPLVAGNKVTLLENGLATYAAMFKAIRGAKHNIDFNIYIFTNDETGQKFADLLIKKQTEGVQVNLMYDSVGCLDTPRTFFDRMKKAGINVVEFNPVNPAYAHGDWTINQRDHRKVLIVDGATVFVGGVNVSGVYASGPMKQLLHKLGRKSEKPSPREKKIKWRDTDVEIKGPAAAEFQKLFMRMWNSQHGKPLIGRYFPHLKPQGHDLVHAIGSSPNTPINLMYLTLISAIAHAQQYVYLTNAYFAPTPQTIEALEDAARRGVDVEVVLPSITDVPVVLYAGQSHYEDLLESGVRIFERKKALLHAKTAVIDGVWSTIGSTNLDWRSILYNYEINAVVLSTTFGDEMEQMFEQDRAHSVEITRAKWKQRPMGRRMEQWLSGMWESLL
;
A
#
# COMPACT_ATOMS: atom_id res chain seq x y z
N MET A 1 -6.22 -39.05 5.18
CA MET A 1 -5.28 -38.46 6.17
C MET A 1 -4.03 -38.05 5.42
N ALA A 2 -4.06 -36.85 4.85
CA ALA A 2 -2.91 -36.29 4.13
C ALA A 2 -2.19 -35.36 5.10
N LEU A 3 -0.96 -35.72 5.48
CA LEU A 3 -0.05 -34.86 6.22
C LEU A 3 0.29 -33.68 5.32
N LEU A 4 -0.24 -32.51 5.64
CA LEU A 4 0.27 -31.24 5.18
C LEU A 4 1.67 -31.06 5.82
N CYS A 5 2.74 -31.29 5.06
CA CYS A 5 4.05 -30.79 5.39
C CYS A 5 3.96 -29.25 5.34
N ALA A 6 3.78 -28.65 6.51
CA ALA A 6 4.04 -27.21 6.70
C ALA A 6 5.54 -27.04 6.51
N GLY A 7 5.97 -26.72 5.29
CA GLY A 7 7.28 -26.15 5.06
C GLY A 7 7.35 -24.88 5.90
N CYS A 8 8.28 -24.83 6.86
CA CYS A 8 8.55 -23.61 7.61
C CYS A 8 8.90 -22.50 6.60
N ALA A 9 7.94 -21.61 6.33
CA ALA A 9 8.19 -20.41 5.59
C ALA A 9 9.14 -19.56 6.42
N THR A 10 10.43 -19.56 6.07
CA THR A 10 11.41 -18.69 6.71
C THR A 10 11.24 -17.30 6.14
N SER A 11 10.91 -16.34 7.00
CA SER A 11 10.98 -14.92 6.64
C SER A 11 12.36 -14.62 6.06
N PRO A 12 12.46 -13.87 4.95
CA PRO A 12 13.76 -13.45 4.44
C PRO A 12 14.47 -12.61 5.52
N HIS A 13 15.55 -13.16 6.07
CA HIS A 13 16.32 -12.51 7.13
C HIS A 13 17.21 -11.44 6.50
N ILE A 14 16.94 -10.17 6.81
CA ILE A 14 17.80 -9.05 6.45
C ILE A 14 18.86 -8.94 7.55
N SER A 15 20.03 -9.51 7.29
CA SER A 15 21.13 -9.38 8.24
C SER A 15 21.72 -7.97 8.21
N PRO A 16 22.22 -7.43 9.33
CA PRO A 16 22.99 -6.18 9.33
C PRO A 16 24.15 -6.17 8.32
N ALA A 17 24.73 -7.34 8.07
CA ALA A 17 25.77 -7.51 7.06
C ALA A 17 25.23 -7.34 5.62
N LEU A 18 24.03 -7.84 5.33
CA LEU A 18 23.38 -7.62 4.04
C LEU A 18 23.03 -6.13 3.85
N ASP A 19 22.47 -5.49 4.88
CA ASP A 19 22.19 -4.05 4.87
C ASP A 19 23.47 -3.22 4.66
N ALA A 20 24.57 -3.57 5.34
CA ALA A 20 25.87 -2.95 5.13
C ALA A 20 26.43 -3.16 3.72
N GLN A 21 26.31 -4.37 3.17
CA GLN A 21 26.72 -4.67 1.79
C GLN A 21 25.89 -3.91 0.75
N LEU A 22 24.58 -3.84 0.96
CA LEU A 22 23.68 -3.08 0.10
C LEU A 22 24.01 -1.57 0.14
N ALA A 23 24.43 -1.06 1.29
CA ALA A 23 24.81 0.34 1.47
C ALA A 23 26.23 0.70 0.98
N ALA A 24 27.12 -0.27 0.85
CA ALA A 24 28.57 -0.07 0.71
C ALA A 24 29.07 0.25 -0.68
N GLY A 25 28.31 0.84 -1.60
CA GLY A 25 29.10 1.01 -2.79
C GLY A 25 28.58 1.69 -4.03
N ARG A 26 27.44 2.28 -4.07
CA ARG A 26 26.99 3.01 -5.27
C ARG A 26 26.55 4.44 -4.95
N PRO A 27 26.98 5.42 -5.77
CA PRO A 27 26.48 6.79 -5.61
C PRO A 27 25.00 6.85 -5.93
N ALA A 28 24.26 7.64 -5.13
CA ALA A 28 22.82 7.86 -5.31
C ALA A 28 22.49 8.26 -6.76
N ARG A 29 21.62 7.49 -7.41
CA ARG A 29 21.12 7.79 -8.75
C ARG A 29 19.70 8.30 -8.67
N ILE A 30 19.55 9.61 -8.83
CA ILE A 30 18.24 10.22 -8.97
C ILE A 30 17.98 10.47 -10.46
N THR A 31 16.82 10.07 -10.93
CA THR A 31 16.38 10.39 -12.29
C THR A 31 15.36 11.53 -12.25
N GLY A 32 15.23 12.23 -13.34
CA GLY A 32 14.19 13.25 -13.56
C GLY A 32 13.47 13.01 -14.87
N ALA A 33 12.75 14.01 -15.33
CA ALA A 33 12.01 13.96 -16.60
C ALA A 33 12.89 13.61 -17.81
N ASP A 34 14.14 14.10 -17.81
CA ASP A 34 15.08 13.96 -18.93
C ASP A 34 16.15 12.87 -18.70
N GLY A 35 15.94 12.00 -17.72
CA GLY A 35 16.86 10.91 -17.37
C GLY A 35 17.66 11.18 -16.10
N ALA A 36 18.85 10.55 -15.97
CA ALA A 36 19.68 10.67 -14.76
C ALA A 36 20.12 12.11 -14.49
N LEU A 37 19.96 12.56 -13.24
CA LEU A 37 20.44 13.86 -12.81
C LEU A 37 21.96 13.86 -12.66
N SER A 38 22.59 15.03 -12.87
CA SER A 38 24.01 15.20 -12.59
C SER A 38 24.29 15.02 -11.09
N ALA A 39 25.52 14.63 -10.74
CA ALA A 39 25.96 14.49 -9.35
C ALA A 39 25.72 15.79 -8.53
N HIS A 40 25.97 16.95 -9.12
CA HIS A 40 25.72 18.24 -8.49
C HIS A 40 24.24 18.47 -8.16
N ARG A 41 23.31 18.19 -9.11
CA ARG A 41 21.86 18.30 -8.87
C ARG A 41 21.38 17.29 -7.84
N THR A 42 21.84 16.05 -7.93
CA THR A 42 21.55 15.02 -6.92
C THR A 42 21.95 15.50 -5.54
N GLN A 43 23.19 15.97 -5.37
CA GLN A 43 23.69 16.47 -4.09
C GLN A 43 22.88 17.68 -3.58
N ALA A 44 22.50 18.60 -4.45
CA ALA A 44 21.68 19.76 -4.07
C ALA A 44 20.29 19.36 -3.54
N ILE A 45 19.63 18.38 -4.19
CA ILE A 45 18.34 17.85 -3.73
C ILE A 45 18.49 17.17 -2.37
N LEU A 46 19.49 16.28 -2.22
CA LEU A 46 19.73 15.56 -0.97
C LEU A 46 20.10 16.49 0.18
N SER A 47 20.91 17.53 -0.08
CA SER A 47 21.24 18.53 0.93
C SER A 47 20.03 19.34 1.39
N LYS A 48 19.10 19.64 0.48
CA LYS A 48 17.86 20.34 0.83
C LYS A 48 16.94 19.48 1.68
N LEU A 49 16.78 18.18 1.36
CA LEU A 49 15.98 17.24 2.12
C LEU A 49 16.61 16.90 3.47
N GLY A 50 17.94 16.82 3.51
CA GLY A 50 18.72 16.44 4.68
C GLY A 50 19.04 17.59 5.62
N GLN A 51 18.29 18.67 5.64
CA GLN A 51 18.49 19.74 6.64
C GLN A 51 18.24 19.19 8.05
N GLY A 52 19.33 18.92 8.77
CA GLY A 52 19.38 18.23 10.04
C GLY A 52 20.13 16.89 9.95
N ALA A 53 20.96 16.59 10.97
CA ALA A 53 21.85 15.42 10.97
C ALA A 53 21.08 14.08 10.84
N ALA A 54 19.94 13.95 11.55
CA ALA A 54 19.08 12.77 11.53
C ALA A 54 18.53 12.48 10.13
N LYS A 55 17.92 13.49 9.48
CA LYS A 55 17.35 13.36 8.13
C LYS A 55 18.42 13.01 7.09
N THR A 56 19.60 13.63 7.19
CA THR A 56 20.73 13.34 6.29
C THR A 56 21.17 11.89 6.37
N TYR A 57 21.28 11.34 7.59
CA TYR A 57 21.72 9.96 7.80
C TYR A 57 20.70 8.97 7.22
N LEU A 58 19.42 9.10 7.58
CA LEU A 58 18.34 8.26 7.08
C LEU A 58 18.27 8.26 5.54
N LEU A 59 18.32 9.46 4.93
CA LEU A 59 18.26 9.60 3.47
C LEU A 59 19.43 8.90 2.77
N LYS A 60 20.67 9.09 3.25
CA LYS A 60 21.84 8.44 2.66
C LYS A 60 21.74 6.92 2.70
N ARG A 61 21.30 6.38 3.83
CA ARG A 61 21.14 4.93 4.01
C ARG A 61 20.03 4.38 3.15
N HIS A 62 18.86 5.03 3.19
CA HIS A 62 17.71 4.62 2.38
C HIS A 62 18.07 4.56 0.89
N ILE A 63 18.65 5.62 0.34
CA ILE A 63 19.04 5.68 -1.07
C ILE A 63 20.04 4.57 -1.42
N ALA A 64 21.00 4.29 -0.55
CA ALA A 64 21.98 3.24 -0.78
C ALA A 64 21.34 1.84 -0.81
N VAL A 65 20.41 1.55 0.08
CA VAL A 65 19.66 0.29 0.12
C VAL A 65 18.77 0.14 -1.12
N GLU A 66 18.05 1.20 -1.48
CA GLU A 66 17.16 1.16 -2.65
C GLU A 66 17.91 0.91 -3.96
N GLU A 67 19.00 1.61 -4.19
CA GLU A 67 19.81 1.42 -5.40
C GLU A 67 20.40 0.02 -5.52
N ALA A 68 20.79 -0.56 -4.38
CA ALA A 68 21.36 -1.89 -4.37
C ALA A 68 20.31 -2.99 -4.58
N ALA A 69 19.11 -2.83 -4.01
CA ALA A 69 18.08 -3.88 -3.94
C ALA A 69 17.02 -3.79 -5.05
N THR A 70 16.60 -2.59 -5.45
CA THR A 70 15.35 -2.46 -6.21
C THR A 70 15.52 -2.35 -7.73
N ARG A 71 16.68 -1.94 -8.21
CA ARG A 71 16.95 -1.62 -9.64
C ARG A 71 15.96 -0.60 -10.24
N THR A 72 15.07 -0.01 -9.44
CA THR A 72 14.16 1.05 -9.85
C THR A 72 14.70 2.39 -9.33
N PRO A 73 14.70 3.44 -10.15
CA PRO A 73 15.30 4.70 -9.75
C PRO A 73 14.42 5.46 -8.76
N LEU A 74 15.05 6.23 -7.89
CA LEU A 74 14.42 7.33 -7.18
C LEU A 74 14.18 8.48 -8.17
N VAL A 75 12.95 8.93 -8.30
CA VAL A 75 12.54 9.87 -9.34
C VAL A 75 12.19 11.23 -8.74
N ALA A 76 12.85 12.29 -9.24
CA ALA A 76 12.61 13.68 -8.84
C ALA A 76 11.57 14.36 -9.73
N GLY A 77 11.01 15.45 -9.21
CA GLY A 77 10.11 16.31 -9.98
C GLY A 77 8.64 15.91 -9.88
N ASN A 78 8.25 15.21 -8.83
CA ASN A 78 6.87 14.82 -8.66
C ASN A 78 6.14 15.77 -7.71
N LYS A 79 4.82 15.82 -7.88
CA LYS A 79 3.88 16.34 -6.91
C LYS A 79 3.09 15.17 -6.34
N VAL A 80 3.22 14.94 -5.04
CA VAL A 80 2.44 13.95 -4.30
C VAL A 80 1.34 14.68 -3.53
N THR A 81 0.13 14.16 -3.59
CA THR A 81 -1.02 14.71 -2.86
C THR A 81 -1.63 13.61 -2.02
N LEU A 82 -1.69 13.83 -0.72
CA LEU A 82 -2.30 12.89 0.24
C LEU A 82 -3.82 12.87 0.05
N LEU A 83 -4.40 11.68 -0.01
CA LEU A 83 -5.83 11.45 -0.17
C LEU A 83 -6.35 10.65 1.04
N GLU A 84 -6.92 11.35 1.98
CA GLU A 84 -7.46 10.73 3.18
C GLU A 84 -8.85 10.18 2.94
N ASN A 85 -9.00 8.87 3.11
CA ASN A 85 -10.24 8.11 2.97
C ASN A 85 -10.80 8.01 1.53
N GLY A 86 -11.66 7.05 1.32
CA GLY A 86 -12.21 6.74 0.01
C GLY A 86 -12.94 7.90 -0.67
N LEU A 87 -13.52 8.85 0.07
CA LEU A 87 -14.20 10.01 -0.52
C LEU A 87 -13.25 10.91 -1.30
N ALA A 88 -12.13 11.28 -0.70
CA ALA A 88 -11.12 12.11 -1.36
C ALA A 88 -10.49 11.35 -2.53
N THR A 89 -10.17 10.08 -2.31
CA THR A 89 -9.59 9.18 -3.31
C THR A 89 -10.52 9.05 -4.53
N TYR A 90 -11.79 8.72 -4.33
CA TYR A 90 -12.72 8.54 -5.45
C TYR A 90 -13.01 9.84 -6.20
N ALA A 91 -13.10 10.97 -5.48
CA ALA A 91 -13.28 12.27 -6.12
C ALA A 91 -12.12 12.60 -7.07
N ALA A 92 -10.88 12.35 -6.61
CA ALA A 92 -9.67 12.56 -7.40
C ALA A 92 -9.57 11.56 -8.56
N MET A 93 -9.82 10.26 -8.32
CA MET A 93 -9.85 9.21 -9.36
C MET A 93 -10.89 9.52 -10.45
N PHE A 94 -12.13 9.84 -10.08
CA PHE A 94 -13.16 10.21 -11.04
C PHE A 94 -12.81 11.45 -11.86
N LYS A 95 -12.16 12.44 -11.25
CA LYS A 95 -11.66 13.61 -11.96
C LYS A 95 -10.61 13.22 -13.01
N ALA A 96 -9.64 12.40 -12.62
CA ALA A 96 -8.59 11.93 -13.52
C ALA A 96 -9.16 11.07 -14.66
N ILE A 97 -10.02 10.08 -14.36
CA ILE A 97 -10.64 9.22 -15.37
C ILE A 97 -11.45 10.04 -16.37
N ARG A 98 -12.26 11.03 -15.91
CA ARG A 98 -12.99 11.92 -16.84
C ARG A 98 -12.08 12.69 -17.77
N GLY A 99 -10.91 13.08 -17.28
CA GLY A 99 -9.90 13.82 -18.04
C GLY A 99 -9.04 12.98 -18.97
N ALA A 100 -9.10 11.66 -18.87
CA ALA A 100 -8.29 10.73 -19.67
C ALA A 100 -8.48 10.91 -21.18
N LYS A 101 -7.35 10.86 -21.92
CA LYS A 101 -7.31 11.09 -23.37
C LYS A 101 -6.75 9.89 -24.14
N HIS A 102 -5.91 9.07 -23.54
CA HIS A 102 -5.16 8.01 -24.22
C HIS A 102 -5.41 6.63 -23.62
N ASN A 103 -5.13 6.47 -22.33
CA ASN A 103 -5.26 5.19 -21.65
C ASN A 103 -5.62 5.34 -20.16
N ILE A 104 -6.25 4.29 -19.65
CA ILE A 104 -6.54 4.09 -18.24
C ILE A 104 -6.12 2.67 -17.91
N ASP A 105 -5.14 2.52 -17.02
CA ASP A 105 -4.64 1.26 -16.54
C ASP A 105 -5.02 1.10 -15.07
N PHE A 106 -5.87 0.13 -14.78
CA PHE A 106 -6.43 -0.07 -13.45
C PHE A 106 -6.16 -1.49 -12.96
N ASN A 107 -5.38 -1.62 -11.91
CA ASN A 107 -5.18 -2.86 -11.18
C ASN A 107 -5.78 -2.73 -9.79
N ILE A 108 -6.67 -3.66 -9.41
CA ILE A 108 -7.45 -3.55 -8.18
C ILE A 108 -7.72 -4.91 -7.54
N TYR A 109 -7.56 -5.00 -6.22
CA TYR A 109 -7.81 -6.22 -5.47
C TYR A 109 -9.32 -6.50 -5.30
N ILE A 110 -10.10 -5.50 -4.84
CA ILE A 110 -11.56 -5.61 -4.69
C ILE A 110 -12.25 -4.61 -5.59
N PHE A 111 -13.16 -5.10 -6.42
CA PHE A 111 -14.06 -4.31 -7.24
C PHE A 111 -15.48 -4.84 -7.09
N THR A 112 -16.27 -4.23 -6.20
CA THR A 112 -17.63 -4.71 -5.88
C THR A 112 -18.67 -4.26 -6.91
N ASN A 113 -19.75 -5.03 -7.03
CA ASN A 113 -20.91 -4.68 -7.86
C ASN A 113 -21.94 -3.85 -7.07
N ASP A 114 -21.45 -2.89 -6.26
CA ASP A 114 -22.30 -1.94 -5.54
C ASP A 114 -22.42 -0.59 -6.29
N GLU A 115 -23.09 0.39 -5.69
CA GLU A 115 -23.28 1.71 -6.31
C GLU A 115 -21.96 2.37 -6.70
N THR A 116 -20.91 2.23 -5.88
CA THR A 116 -19.57 2.78 -6.15
C THR A 116 -18.93 2.07 -7.33
N GLY A 117 -18.93 0.74 -7.30
CA GLY A 117 -18.39 -0.08 -8.39
C GLY A 117 -19.10 0.16 -9.71
N GLN A 118 -20.44 0.28 -9.70
CA GLN A 118 -21.22 0.61 -10.90
C GLN A 118 -20.81 1.96 -11.50
N LYS A 119 -20.59 2.99 -10.67
CA LYS A 119 -20.13 4.31 -11.13
C LYS A 119 -18.75 4.26 -11.79
N PHE A 120 -17.81 3.50 -11.18
CA PHE A 120 -16.51 3.28 -11.82
C PHE A 120 -16.66 2.55 -13.14
N ALA A 121 -17.41 1.44 -13.18
CA ALA A 121 -17.62 0.66 -14.40
C ALA A 121 -18.28 1.49 -15.51
N ASP A 122 -19.35 2.26 -15.20
CA ASP A 122 -20.03 3.12 -16.17
C ASP A 122 -19.08 4.18 -16.74
N LEU A 123 -18.25 4.80 -15.90
CA LEU A 123 -17.28 5.80 -16.34
C LEU A 123 -16.16 5.19 -17.19
N LEU A 124 -15.64 4.02 -16.82
CA LEU A 124 -14.64 3.29 -17.61
C LEU A 124 -15.21 2.89 -18.98
N ILE A 125 -16.44 2.35 -19.03
CA ILE A 125 -17.14 2.02 -20.28
C ILE A 125 -17.30 3.28 -21.13
N LYS A 126 -17.77 4.38 -20.55
CA LYS A 126 -17.88 5.65 -21.25
C LYS A 126 -16.57 6.08 -21.87
N LYS A 127 -15.46 6.03 -21.12
CA LYS A 127 -14.12 6.40 -21.62
C LYS A 127 -13.66 5.47 -22.75
N GLN A 128 -13.91 4.17 -22.64
CA GLN A 128 -13.62 3.22 -23.70
C GLN A 128 -14.41 3.56 -25.00
N THR A 129 -15.71 3.94 -24.89
CA THR A 129 -16.52 4.34 -26.05
C THR A 129 -16.08 5.69 -26.64
N GLU A 130 -15.42 6.54 -25.85
CA GLU A 130 -14.80 7.80 -26.30
C GLU A 130 -13.43 7.58 -26.98
N GLY A 131 -12.96 6.32 -27.12
CA GLY A 131 -11.69 5.97 -27.75
C GLY A 131 -10.49 5.94 -26.81
N VAL A 132 -10.69 6.11 -25.50
CA VAL A 132 -9.63 5.90 -24.50
C VAL A 132 -9.45 4.41 -24.27
N GLN A 133 -8.22 3.89 -24.37
CA GLN A 133 -7.96 2.48 -24.11
C GLN A 133 -8.03 2.21 -22.60
N VAL A 134 -8.93 1.34 -22.18
CA VAL A 134 -9.07 0.95 -20.77
C VAL A 134 -8.57 -0.48 -20.58
N ASN A 135 -7.65 -0.66 -19.64
CA ASN A 135 -7.10 -1.94 -19.25
C ASN A 135 -7.37 -2.15 -17.75
N LEU A 136 -8.15 -3.15 -17.42
CA LEU A 136 -8.55 -3.50 -16.06
C LEU A 136 -7.99 -4.87 -15.69
N MET A 137 -7.26 -4.93 -14.58
CA MET A 137 -6.89 -6.19 -13.93
C MET A 137 -7.55 -6.25 -12.55
N TYR A 138 -8.15 -7.39 -12.21
CA TYR A 138 -8.74 -7.61 -10.90
C TYR A 138 -8.33 -8.97 -10.33
N ASP A 139 -8.20 -9.04 -9.01
CA ASP A 139 -7.91 -10.29 -8.32
C ASP A 139 -9.17 -11.15 -8.20
N SER A 140 -9.06 -12.44 -8.52
CA SER A 140 -10.22 -13.35 -8.54
C SER A 140 -10.78 -13.65 -7.14
N VAL A 141 -9.93 -13.69 -6.10
CA VAL A 141 -10.36 -13.92 -4.71
C VAL A 141 -10.91 -12.63 -4.11
N GLY A 142 -10.24 -11.50 -4.33
CA GLY A 142 -10.72 -10.20 -3.88
C GLY A 142 -12.07 -9.79 -4.49
N CYS A 143 -12.39 -10.32 -5.68
CA CYS A 143 -13.66 -10.08 -6.37
C CYS A 143 -14.61 -11.28 -6.38
N LEU A 144 -14.45 -12.25 -5.47
CA LEU A 144 -15.23 -13.49 -5.44
C LEU A 144 -16.75 -13.22 -5.34
N ASP A 145 -17.15 -12.22 -4.58
CA ASP A 145 -18.55 -11.82 -4.40
C ASP A 145 -19.10 -10.94 -5.55
N THR A 146 -18.24 -10.59 -6.53
CA THR A 146 -18.65 -9.78 -7.68
C THR A 146 -19.05 -10.70 -8.83
N PRO A 147 -20.31 -10.63 -9.31
CA PRO A 147 -20.76 -11.48 -10.39
C PRO A 147 -19.91 -11.32 -11.65
N ARG A 148 -19.54 -12.39 -12.32
CA ARG A 148 -18.79 -12.36 -13.59
C ARG A 148 -19.47 -11.47 -14.65
N THR A 149 -20.79 -11.44 -14.70
CA THR A 149 -21.57 -10.58 -15.59
C THR A 149 -21.24 -9.10 -15.45
N PHE A 150 -20.77 -8.64 -14.26
CA PHE A 150 -20.28 -7.29 -14.03
C PHE A 150 -19.04 -6.99 -14.88
N PHE A 151 -18.07 -7.87 -14.89
CA PHE A 151 -16.85 -7.75 -15.70
C PHE A 151 -17.13 -8.02 -17.19
N ASP A 152 -18.04 -8.93 -17.51
CA ASP A 152 -18.43 -9.24 -18.89
C ASP A 152 -19.08 -8.04 -19.57
N ARG A 153 -19.83 -7.21 -18.84
CA ARG A 153 -20.37 -5.93 -19.35
C ARG A 153 -19.24 -5.00 -19.80
N MET A 154 -18.15 -4.91 -19.05
CA MET A 154 -16.99 -4.10 -19.40
C MET A 154 -16.23 -4.71 -20.60
N LYS A 155 -16.05 -6.03 -20.63
CA LYS A 155 -15.45 -6.72 -21.80
C LYS A 155 -16.26 -6.49 -23.07
N LYS A 156 -17.61 -6.59 -23.01
CA LYS A 156 -18.50 -6.32 -24.16
C LYS A 156 -18.42 -4.89 -24.66
N ALA A 157 -18.11 -3.93 -23.80
CA ALA A 157 -17.87 -2.54 -24.16
C ALA A 157 -16.46 -2.29 -24.75
N GLY A 158 -15.63 -3.32 -24.89
CA GLY A 158 -14.31 -3.23 -25.48
C GLY A 158 -13.17 -3.01 -24.49
N ILE A 159 -13.42 -2.97 -23.18
CA ILE A 159 -12.39 -2.87 -22.16
C ILE A 159 -11.56 -4.15 -22.13
N ASN A 160 -10.24 -4.03 -22.09
CA ASN A 160 -9.36 -5.17 -21.86
C ASN A 160 -9.41 -5.55 -20.38
N VAL A 161 -10.00 -6.71 -20.07
CA VAL A 161 -10.16 -7.17 -18.68
C VAL A 161 -9.40 -8.46 -18.47
N VAL A 162 -8.52 -8.47 -17.47
CA VAL A 162 -7.71 -9.62 -17.02
C VAL A 162 -8.12 -9.99 -15.61
N GLU A 163 -8.41 -11.28 -15.38
CA GLU A 163 -8.65 -11.87 -14.07
C GLU A 163 -7.33 -12.47 -13.57
N PHE A 164 -6.81 -11.92 -12.46
CA PHE A 164 -5.59 -12.44 -11.86
C PHE A 164 -5.84 -13.74 -11.10
N ASN A 165 -5.02 -14.77 -11.37
CA ASN A 165 -5.06 -16.09 -10.73
C ASN A 165 -6.50 -16.59 -10.48
N PRO A 166 -7.24 -16.96 -11.53
CA PRO A 166 -8.64 -17.38 -11.42
C PRO A 166 -8.84 -18.49 -10.37
N VAL A 167 -9.87 -18.38 -9.54
CA VAL A 167 -10.23 -19.43 -8.56
C VAL A 167 -10.59 -20.73 -9.26
N ASN A 168 -11.25 -20.66 -10.42
CA ASN A 168 -11.53 -21.82 -11.24
C ASN A 168 -10.29 -22.20 -12.07
N PRO A 169 -9.65 -23.36 -11.80
CA PRO A 169 -8.43 -23.78 -12.50
C PRO A 169 -8.62 -23.98 -14.01
N ALA A 170 -9.85 -24.14 -14.51
CA ALA A 170 -10.13 -24.21 -15.95
C ALA A 170 -9.81 -22.92 -16.72
N TYR A 171 -9.66 -21.82 -16.01
CA TYR A 171 -9.28 -20.52 -16.56
C TYR A 171 -7.84 -20.10 -16.19
N ALA A 172 -7.10 -21.01 -15.54
CA ALA A 172 -5.72 -20.77 -15.10
C ALA A 172 -4.77 -20.68 -16.30
N HIS A 173 -3.80 -19.77 -16.21
CA HIS A 173 -2.76 -19.59 -17.21
C HIS A 173 -1.38 -19.48 -16.55
N GLY A 174 -0.34 -19.96 -17.21
CA GLY A 174 1.05 -19.81 -16.77
C GLY A 174 1.34 -20.39 -15.39
N ASP A 175 2.13 -19.68 -14.59
CA ASP A 175 2.55 -20.09 -13.23
C ASP A 175 1.44 -19.88 -12.19
N TRP A 176 0.24 -20.37 -12.47
CA TRP A 176 -0.93 -20.21 -11.62
C TRP A 176 -0.72 -20.84 -10.25
N THR A 177 -0.98 -20.06 -9.20
CA THR A 177 -1.02 -20.53 -7.80
C THR A 177 -2.16 -19.85 -7.04
N ILE A 178 -3.07 -20.64 -6.49
CA ILE A 178 -4.25 -20.10 -5.80
C ILE A 178 -3.89 -19.24 -4.57
N ASN A 179 -2.74 -19.46 -3.95
CA ASN A 179 -2.33 -18.76 -2.75
C ASN A 179 -1.72 -17.38 -3.05
N GLN A 180 -1.13 -17.17 -4.22
CA GLN A 180 -0.59 -15.87 -4.61
C GLN A 180 -1.70 -14.94 -5.08
N ARG A 181 -1.81 -13.75 -4.47
CA ARG A 181 -2.86 -12.77 -4.77
C ARG A 181 -2.26 -11.45 -5.23
N ASP A 182 -2.94 -10.78 -6.16
CA ASP A 182 -2.58 -9.42 -6.55
C ASP A 182 -3.28 -8.40 -5.63
N HIS A 183 -2.62 -8.09 -4.51
CA HIS A 183 -3.18 -7.19 -3.52
C HIS A 183 -2.94 -5.70 -3.85
N ARG A 184 -2.42 -5.38 -5.03
CA ARG A 184 -2.18 -4.01 -5.48
C ARG A 184 -3.46 -3.25 -5.75
N LYS A 185 -3.42 -1.94 -5.52
CA LYS A 185 -4.45 -0.98 -5.88
C LYS A 185 -3.74 0.19 -6.54
N VAL A 186 -3.77 0.21 -7.86
CA VAL A 186 -3.13 1.26 -8.65
C VAL A 186 -3.98 1.63 -9.85
N LEU A 187 -4.23 2.91 -10.01
CA LEU A 187 -4.86 3.49 -11.18
C LEU A 187 -3.87 4.44 -11.84
N ILE A 188 -3.61 4.24 -13.13
CA ILE A 188 -2.75 5.10 -13.92
C ILE A 188 -3.55 5.69 -15.07
N VAL A 189 -3.51 7.00 -15.23
CA VAL A 189 -4.23 7.72 -16.28
C VAL A 189 -3.23 8.42 -17.18
N ASP A 190 -3.32 8.12 -18.48
CA ASP A 190 -2.48 8.69 -19.55
C ASP A 190 -0.97 8.56 -19.30
N GLY A 191 -0.54 7.57 -18.49
CA GLY A 191 0.86 7.42 -18.06
C GLY A 191 1.41 8.60 -17.27
N ALA A 192 0.56 9.49 -16.75
CA ALA A 192 0.93 10.79 -16.19
C ALA A 192 0.42 11.03 -14.76
N THR A 193 -0.70 10.44 -14.40
CA THR A 193 -1.29 10.55 -13.05
C THR A 193 -1.47 9.15 -12.48
N VAL A 194 -0.96 8.93 -11.28
CA VAL A 194 -1.01 7.65 -10.56
C VAL A 194 -1.77 7.83 -9.26
N PHE A 195 -2.62 6.86 -8.94
CA PHE A 195 -3.21 6.68 -7.61
C PHE A 195 -2.71 5.36 -7.05
N VAL A 196 -2.21 5.37 -5.84
CA VAL A 196 -1.71 4.17 -5.15
C VAL A 196 -1.97 4.28 -3.66
N GLY A 197 -2.41 3.18 -3.04
CA GLY A 197 -2.69 3.14 -1.60
C GLY A 197 -3.46 1.91 -1.16
N GLY A 198 -4.28 2.06 -0.13
CA GLY A 198 -5.07 0.98 0.45
C GLY A 198 -6.50 0.87 -0.05
N VAL A 199 -7.04 1.91 -0.71
CA VAL A 199 -8.46 2.03 -1.06
C VAL A 199 -8.82 1.13 -2.24
N ASN A 200 -9.78 0.22 -2.01
CA ASN A 200 -10.39 -0.59 -3.06
C ASN A 200 -11.63 0.09 -3.65
N VAL A 201 -12.23 -0.47 -4.71
CA VAL A 201 -13.49 0.02 -5.28
C VAL A 201 -14.67 -0.68 -4.62
N SER A 202 -15.17 -0.07 -3.56
CA SER A 202 -16.33 -0.55 -2.81
C SER A 202 -17.03 0.58 -2.05
N GLY A 203 -18.34 0.45 -1.88
CA GLY A 203 -19.16 1.39 -1.12
C GLY A 203 -18.79 1.51 0.36
N VAL A 204 -18.06 0.54 0.93
CA VAL A 204 -17.60 0.60 2.31
C VAL A 204 -16.61 1.76 2.54
N TYR A 205 -15.82 2.12 1.53
CA TYR A 205 -14.90 3.27 1.56
C TYR A 205 -15.62 4.60 1.27
N ALA A 206 -16.80 4.56 0.63
CA ALA A 206 -17.60 5.74 0.30
C ALA A 206 -18.50 6.23 1.45
N SER A 207 -18.28 5.78 2.67
CA SER A 207 -19.08 6.16 3.83
C SER A 207 -18.83 7.62 4.25
N GLY A 208 -19.90 8.45 4.25
CA GLY A 208 -19.81 9.88 4.62
C GLY A 208 -20.87 10.72 3.88
N PRO A 209 -20.72 12.06 3.85
CA PRO A 209 -21.68 13.00 3.21
C PRO A 209 -21.97 12.71 1.74
N MET A 210 -21.07 12.05 1.01
CA MET A 210 -21.26 11.63 -0.37
C MET A 210 -22.46 10.68 -0.51
N LYS A 211 -22.72 9.79 0.47
CA LYS A 211 -23.90 8.92 0.45
C LYS A 211 -25.20 9.72 0.50
N GLN A 212 -25.20 10.86 1.21
CA GLN A 212 -26.33 11.79 1.22
C GLN A 212 -26.48 12.56 -0.10
N LEU A 213 -25.35 12.95 -0.73
CA LEU A 213 -25.36 13.62 -2.04
C LEU A 213 -25.86 12.68 -3.15
N LEU A 214 -25.45 11.41 -3.11
CA LEU A 214 -25.85 10.38 -4.08
C LEU A 214 -27.33 10.00 -3.93
N HIS A 215 -27.84 9.98 -2.71
CA HIS A 215 -29.26 9.78 -2.43
C HIS A 215 -30.13 10.94 -2.94
N LYS A 216 -29.63 12.19 -2.88
CA LYS A 216 -30.29 13.38 -3.46
C LYS A 216 -30.33 13.38 -4.99
N LEU A 217 -29.48 12.60 -5.64
CA LEU A 217 -29.45 12.46 -7.12
C LEU A 217 -30.38 11.35 -7.66
N GLY A 218 -31.29 10.83 -6.84
CA GLY A 218 -32.50 10.14 -7.29
C GLY A 218 -32.37 8.67 -7.70
N ARG A 219 -31.34 7.92 -7.26
CA ARG A 219 -31.30 6.45 -7.45
C ARG A 219 -31.70 5.70 -6.18
N LYS A 220 -32.73 4.84 -6.28
CA LYS A 220 -33.12 3.89 -5.23
C LYS A 220 -32.01 2.86 -5.08
N SER A 221 -31.25 2.90 -3.96
CA SER A 221 -30.30 1.85 -3.61
C SER A 221 -31.02 0.73 -2.84
N GLU A 222 -30.63 -0.52 -3.09
CA GLU A 222 -30.98 -1.63 -2.21
C GLU A 222 -30.52 -1.33 -0.78
N LYS A 223 -31.35 -1.69 0.19
CA LYS A 223 -31.09 -1.40 1.61
C LYS A 223 -29.85 -2.19 2.06
N PRO A 224 -28.76 -1.51 2.46
CA PRO A 224 -27.60 -2.20 3.03
C PRO A 224 -27.99 -2.94 4.32
N SER A 225 -27.31 -4.05 4.62
CA SER A 225 -27.57 -4.83 5.81
C SER A 225 -27.40 -4.00 7.09
N PRO A 226 -28.06 -4.32 8.20
CA PRO A 226 -27.97 -3.53 9.44
C PRO A 226 -26.54 -3.42 10.02
N ARG A 227 -25.64 -4.35 9.67
CA ARG A 227 -24.21 -4.34 10.07
C ARG A 227 -23.37 -3.37 9.23
N GLU A 228 -23.62 -3.25 7.94
CA GLU A 228 -22.87 -2.36 7.03
C GLU A 228 -23.16 -0.87 7.26
N LYS A 229 -24.26 -0.53 7.93
CA LYS A 229 -24.71 0.85 8.15
C LYS A 229 -23.87 1.66 9.13
N LYS A 230 -22.95 1.08 9.92
CA LYS A 230 -22.39 1.75 11.11
C LYS A 230 -20.88 1.94 11.16
N ILE A 231 -20.09 1.19 10.44
CA ILE A 231 -18.62 1.27 10.55
C ILE A 231 -18.05 2.01 9.35
N LYS A 232 -17.40 3.15 9.61
CA LYS A 232 -16.64 3.89 8.59
C LYS A 232 -15.30 3.20 8.39
N TRP A 233 -14.84 3.11 7.14
CA TRP A 233 -13.48 2.67 6.83
C TRP A 233 -12.55 3.87 6.81
N ARG A 234 -11.38 3.71 7.43
CA ARG A 234 -10.28 4.68 7.42
C ARG A 234 -9.15 4.11 6.58
N ASP A 235 -8.85 4.77 5.48
CA ASP A 235 -7.80 4.34 4.56
C ASP A 235 -7.06 5.54 3.97
N THR A 236 -5.96 5.30 3.23
CA THR A 236 -5.10 6.33 2.68
C THR A 236 -4.61 5.94 1.30
N ASP A 237 -4.70 6.89 0.37
CA ASP A 237 -4.09 6.83 -0.96
C ASP A 237 -3.26 8.08 -1.22
N VAL A 238 -2.50 8.07 -2.30
CA VAL A 238 -1.85 9.27 -2.86
C VAL A 238 -2.14 9.42 -4.34
N GLU A 239 -2.27 10.67 -4.78
CA GLU A 239 -2.19 11.06 -6.20
C GLU A 239 -0.76 11.53 -6.50
N ILE A 240 -0.10 10.91 -7.47
CA ILE A 240 1.25 11.23 -7.90
C ILE A 240 1.20 11.75 -9.33
N LYS A 241 1.68 12.97 -9.55
CA LYS A 241 1.87 13.58 -10.87
C LYS A 241 3.33 13.89 -11.10
N GLY A 242 3.85 13.49 -12.26
CA GLY A 242 5.23 13.74 -12.61
C GLY A 242 5.96 12.51 -13.15
N PRO A 243 7.30 12.61 -13.30
CA PRO A 243 8.09 11.58 -13.96
C PRO A 243 8.03 10.18 -13.35
N ALA A 244 7.75 10.06 -12.04
CA ALA A 244 7.62 8.77 -11.37
C ALA A 244 6.45 7.92 -11.90
N ALA A 245 5.45 8.52 -12.55
CA ALA A 245 4.36 7.78 -13.17
C ALA A 245 4.85 6.69 -14.13
N ALA A 246 5.98 6.91 -14.80
CA ALA A 246 6.59 5.93 -15.69
C ALA A 246 7.03 4.65 -14.96
N GLU A 247 7.48 4.73 -13.72
CA GLU A 247 7.90 3.56 -12.94
C GLU A 247 6.69 2.73 -12.49
N PHE A 248 5.61 3.37 -12.05
CA PHE A 248 4.34 2.69 -11.77
C PHE A 248 3.76 2.05 -13.03
N GLN A 249 3.85 2.72 -14.18
CA GLN A 249 3.43 2.17 -15.47
C GLN A 249 4.21 0.90 -15.83
N LYS A 250 5.52 0.88 -15.61
CA LYS A 250 6.36 -0.32 -15.82
C LYS A 250 5.94 -1.47 -14.89
N LEU A 251 5.60 -1.16 -13.61
CA LEU A 251 5.11 -2.16 -12.65
C LEU A 251 3.77 -2.76 -13.11
N PHE A 252 2.83 -1.93 -13.56
CA PHE A 252 1.56 -2.38 -14.13
C PHE A 252 1.78 -3.28 -15.35
N MET A 253 2.58 -2.83 -16.33
CA MET A 253 2.81 -3.56 -17.56
C MET A 253 3.50 -4.92 -17.34
N ARG A 254 4.46 -4.99 -16.40
CA ARG A 254 5.07 -6.27 -16.01
C ARG A 254 4.04 -7.27 -15.51
N MET A 255 3.13 -6.83 -14.64
CA MET A 255 2.07 -7.69 -14.12
C MET A 255 1.07 -8.07 -15.21
N TRP A 256 0.64 -7.09 -16.00
CA TRP A 256 -0.26 -7.31 -17.14
C TRP A 256 0.26 -8.37 -18.08
N ASN A 257 1.55 -8.29 -18.45
CA ASN A 257 2.20 -9.24 -19.34
C ASN A 257 2.36 -10.63 -18.70
N SER A 258 2.64 -10.70 -17.39
CA SER A 258 2.74 -11.98 -16.67
C SER A 258 1.41 -12.74 -16.62
N GLN A 259 0.30 -12.04 -16.73
CA GLN A 259 -1.06 -12.61 -16.78
C GLN A 259 -1.57 -12.75 -18.23
N HIS A 260 -0.68 -12.73 -19.21
CA HIS A 260 -1.02 -12.87 -20.64
C HIS A 260 -2.08 -11.88 -21.12
N GLY A 261 -2.10 -10.69 -20.55
CA GLY A 261 -2.95 -9.60 -21.03
C GLY A 261 -2.66 -9.27 -22.48
N LYS A 262 -3.65 -8.75 -23.20
CA LYS A 262 -3.45 -8.33 -24.58
C LYS A 262 -2.31 -7.32 -24.68
N PRO A 263 -1.51 -7.33 -25.76
CA PRO A 263 -0.43 -6.36 -25.94
C PRO A 263 -0.95 -4.93 -25.80
N LEU A 264 -0.29 -4.15 -24.94
CA LEU A 264 -0.61 -2.75 -24.74
C LEU A 264 0.08 -1.93 -25.83
N ILE A 265 -0.70 -1.40 -26.77
CA ILE A 265 -0.23 -0.62 -27.91
C ILE A 265 -0.71 0.81 -27.75
N GLY A 266 0.21 1.79 -27.68
CA GLY A 266 -0.17 3.21 -27.51
C GLY A 266 0.85 4.06 -26.76
N ARG A 267 0.39 5.21 -26.23
CA ARG A 267 1.23 6.19 -25.54
C ARG A 267 1.17 5.97 -24.03
N TYR A 268 1.93 5.02 -23.53
CA TYR A 268 2.00 4.70 -22.09
C TYR A 268 3.10 5.47 -21.34
N PHE A 269 4.06 6.02 -22.06
CA PHE A 269 5.22 6.74 -21.50
C PHE A 269 5.32 8.13 -22.13
N PRO A 270 4.43 9.06 -21.78
CA PRO A 270 4.57 10.44 -22.26
C PRO A 270 5.81 11.08 -21.63
N HIS A 271 6.39 12.05 -22.33
CA HIS A 271 7.41 12.91 -21.73
C HIS A 271 6.75 13.85 -20.71
N LEU A 272 7.04 13.64 -19.43
CA LEU A 272 6.42 14.37 -18.33
C LEU A 272 7.37 15.44 -17.80
N LYS A 273 6.92 16.68 -17.80
CA LYS A 273 7.62 17.76 -17.12
C LYS A 273 7.52 17.61 -15.59
N PRO A 274 8.50 18.15 -14.83
CA PRO A 274 8.38 18.21 -13.37
C PRO A 274 7.09 18.92 -12.95
N GLN A 275 6.41 18.36 -11.95
CA GLN A 275 5.15 18.86 -11.38
C GLN A 275 5.31 19.39 -9.95
N GLY A 276 6.41 19.06 -9.30
CA GLY A 276 6.71 19.41 -7.92
C GLY A 276 8.16 19.11 -7.56
N HIS A 277 8.40 18.92 -6.27
CA HIS A 277 9.76 18.74 -5.73
C HIS A 277 9.96 17.39 -5.02
N ASP A 278 8.92 16.57 -4.92
CA ASP A 278 9.00 15.31 -4.19
C ASP A 278 9.84 14.29 -4.97
N LEU A 279 10.65 13.54 -4.23
CA LEU A 279 11.30 12.34 -4.74
C LEU A 279 10.38 11.16 -4.48
N VAL A 280 10.13 10.37 -5.50
CA VAL A 280 9.24 9.20 -5.40
C VAL A 280 9.96 7.96 -5.88
N HIS A 281 9.85 6.90 -5.11
CA HIS A 281 10.25 5.55 -5.49
C HIS A 281 9.03 4.65 -5.60
N ALA A 282 8.81 4.05 -6.77
CA ALA A 282 7.77 3.07 -7.00
C ALA A 282 8.29 1.67 -6.63
N ILE A 283 7.79 1.08 -5.57
CA ILE A 283 8.20 -0.24 -5.11
C ILE A 283 7.08 -1.25 -5.40
N GLY A 284 7.41 -2.26 -6.22
CA GLY A 284 6.58 -3.44 -6.38
C GLY A 284 7.24 -4.64 -5.72
N SER A 285 6.52 -5.38 -4.90
CA SER A 285 6.97 -6.66 -4.36
C SER A 285 6.22 -7.83 -4.98
N SER A 286 6.86 -8.99 -4.99
CA SER A 286 6.36 -10.20 -5.61
C SER A 286 6.79 -11.41 -4.77
N PRO A 287 5.91 -12.41 -4.57
CA PRO A 287 6.26 -13.66 -3.89
C PRO A 287 7.35 -14.46 -4.61
N ASN A 288 7.59 -14.18 -5.89
CA ASN A 288 8.59 -14.87 -6.71
C ASN A 288 9.99 -14.24 -6.61
N THR A 289 10.19 -13.25 -5.72
CA THR A 289 11.50 -12.65 -5.48
C THR A 289 12.10 -13.18 -4.16
N PRO A 290 13.42 -13.40 -4.12
CA PRO A 290 14.08 -13.89 -2.89
C PRO A 290 13.93 -12.94 -1.69
N ILE A 291 13.73 -11.65 -1.96
CA ILE A 291 13.60 -10.60 -0.96
C ILE A 291 12.38 -9.74 -1.32
N ASN A 292 11.48 -9.54 -0.35
CA ASN A 292 10.40 -8.57 -0.49
C ASN A 292 10.99 -7.16 -0.35
N LEU A 293 10.99 -6.41 -1.45
CA LEU A 293 11.64 -5.09 -1.52
C LEU A 293 11.01 -4.07 -0.59
N MET A 294 9.67 -4.07 -0.46
CA MET A 294 9.01 -3.12 0.44
C MET A 294 9.34 -3.43 1.91
N TYR A 295 9.39 -4.71 2.25
CA TYR A 295 9.77 -5.17 3.58
C TYR A 295 11.22 -4.75 3.92
N LEU A 296 12.17 -5.05 3.01
CA LEU A 296 13.57 -4.63 3.15
C LEU A 296 13.69 -3.12 3.37
N THR A 297 13.02 -2.34 2.53
CA THR A 297 13.04 -0.87 2.57
C THR A 297 12.52 -0.33 3.90
N LEU A 298 11.39 -0.88 4.39
CA LEU A 298 10.78 -0.44 5.65
C LEU A 298 11.64 -0.82 6.86
N ILE A 299 12.12 -2.07 6.94
CA ILE A 299 13.00 -2.52 8.04
C ILE A 299 14.27 -1.68 8.09
N SER A 300 14.89 -1.42 6.92
CA SER A 300 16.06 -0.54 6.86
C SER A 300 15.74 0.88 7.34
N ALA A 301 14.59 1.45 6.96
CA ALA A 301 14.20 2.78 7.42
C ALA A 301 14.00 2.83 8.94
N ILE A 302 13.32 1.84 9.53
CA ILE A 302 13.13 1.73 10.99
C ILE A 302 14.49 1.58 11.71
N ALA A 303 15.36 0.70 11.20
CA ALA A 303 16.68 0.46 11.79
C ALA A 303 17.57 1.71 11.83
N HIS A 304 17.36 2.65 10.90
CA HIS A 304 18.18 3.87 10.78
C HIS A 304 17.46 5.15 11.23
N ALA A 305 16.23 5.03 11.75
CA ALA A 305 15.50 6.14 12.35
C ALA A 305 16.26 6.74 13.54
N GLN A 306 16.21 8.07 13.67
CA GLN A 306 16.93 8.83 14.68
C GLN A 306 16.02 9.60 15.64
N GLN A 307 14.81 9.95 15.19
CA GLN A 307 13.87 10.77 15.97
C GLN A 307 12.58 10.01 16.25
N TYR A 308 11.88 9.58 15.22
CA TYR A 308 10.62 8.87 15.38
C TYR A 308 10.29 7.92 14.23
N VAL A 309 9.46 6.94 14.54
CA VAL A 309 8.84 5.98 13.62
C VAL A 309 7.35 5.95 13.91
N TYR A 310 6.52 6.48 13.01
CA TYR A 310 5.07 6.48 13.12
C TYR A 310 4.46 5.58 12.07
N LEU A 311 3.79 4.52 12.50
CA LEU A 311 3.21 3.49 11.64
C LEU A 311 1.70 3.41 11.83
N THR A 312 0.97 3.33 10.72
CA THR A 312 -0.46 2.96 10.72
C THR A 312 -0.64 1.72 9.87
N ASN A 313 -1.15 0.62 10.44
CA ASN A 313 -1.29 -0.62 9.70
C ASN A 313 -2.60 -1.36 10.03
N ALA A 314 -3.27 -1.85 8.98
CA ALA A 314 -4.57 -2.51 9.07
C ALA A 314 -4.49 -3.94 9.61
N TYR A 315 -3.53 -4.71 9.09
CA TYR A 315 -3.30 -6.10 9.45
C TYR A 315 -1.86 -6.22 9.96
N PHE A 316 -1.75 -6.25 11.28
CA PHE A 316 -0.47 -6.30 11.97
C PHE A 316 -0.30 -7.69 12.60
N ALA A 317 0.31 -8.60 11.84
CA ALA A 317 0.81 -9.89 12.29
C ALA A 317 2.28 -9.99 11.85
N PRO A 318 3.16 -9.19 12.51
CA PRO A 318 4.48 -8.89 12.02
C PRO A 318 5.43 -10.08 12.16
N THR A 319 6.41 -10.15 11.27
CA THR A 319 7.50 -11.12 11.41
C THR A 319 8.37 -10.80 12.62
N PRO A 320 9.10 -11.78 13.17
CA PRO A 320 10.03 -11.56 14.27
C PRO A 320 11.01 -10.41 14.00
N GLN A 321 11.50 -10.28 12.77
CA GLN A 321 12.42 -9.21 12.39
C GLN A 321 11.74 -7.82 12.41
N THR A 322 10.45 -7.72 12.09
CA THR A 322 9.71 -6.46 12.22
C THR A 322 9.59 -6.06 13.69
N ILE A 323 9.27 -7.01 14.55
CA ILE A 323 9.21 -6.79 16.01
C ILE A 323 10.57 -6.30 16.51
N GLU A 324 11.64 -7.06 16.23
CA GLU A 324 13.01 -6.71 16.62
C GLU A 324 13.42 -5.30 16.16
N ALA A 325 13.11 -4.94 14.90
CA ALA A 325 13.44 -3.60 14.38
C ALA A 325 12.73 -2.47 15.14
N LEU A 326 11.43 -2.65 15.47
CA LEU A 326 10.66 -1.67 16.24
C LEU A 326 11.17 -1.56 17.68
N GLU A 327 11.43 -2.69 18.33
CA GLU A 327 11.96 -2.75 19.68
C GLU A 327 13.33 -2.10 19.77
N ASP A 328 14.23 -2.43 18.85
CA ASP A 328 15.58 -1.86 18.82
C ASP A 328 15.57 -0.36 18.55
N ALA A 329 14.67 0.13 17.70
CA ALA A 329 14.48 1.56 17.50
C ALA A 329 14.03 2.25 18.80
N ALA A 330 13.04 1.69 19.51
CA ALA A 330 12.57 2.21 20.79
C ALA A 330 13.66 2.18 21.87
N ARG A 331 14.42 1.08 21.96
CA ARG A 331 15.57 0.95 22.90
C ARG A 331 16.69 1.96 22.63
N ARG A 332 16.87 2.37 21.37
CA ARG A 332 17.80 3.47 21.01
C ARG A 332 17.29 4.85 21.38
N GLY A 333 16.05 4.99 21.88
CA GLY A 333 15.44 6.26 22.25
C GLY A 333 14.68 6.94 21.11
N VAL A 334 14.41 6.23 20.02
CA VAL A 334 13.52 6.68 18.94
C VAL A 334 12.07 6.62 19.44
N ASP A 335 11.28 7.65 19.17
CA ASP A 335 9.84 7.64 19.50
C ASP A 335 9.09 6.74 18.49
N VAL A 336 8.77 5.52 18.92
CA VAL A 336 8.10 4.53 18.08
C VAL A 336 6.63 4.44 18.46
N GLU A 337 5.75 4.89 17.57
CA GLU A 337 4.30 4.83 17.76
C GLU A 337 3.63 4.02 16.64
N VAL A 338 2.70 3.14 17.01
CA VAL A 338 1.92 2.34 16.06
C VAL A 338 0.42 2.53 16.28
N VAL A 339 -0.31 2.91 15.23
CA VAL A 339 -1.78 2.97 15.21
C VAL A 339 -2.30 1.71 14.53
N LEU A 340 -3.04 0.90 15.28
CA LEU A 340 -3.56 -0.40 14.90
C LEU A 340 -5.10 -0.44 15.00
N PRO A 341 -5.78 -1.39 14.35
CA PRO A 341 -7.23 -1.49 14.45
C PRO A 341 -7.68 -2.02 15.82
N SER A 342 -8.77 -1.50 16.36
CA SER A 342 -9.47 -2.11 17.51
C SER A 342 -10.58 -3.06 17.07
N ILE A 343 -11.00 -2.95 15.82
CA ILE A 343 -12.01 -3.79 15.17
C ILE A 343 -11.50 -4.12 13.75
N THR A 344 -11.75 -5.32 13.30
CA THR A 344 -11.30 -5.84 12.00
C THR A 344 -12.35 -6.76 11.41
N ASP A 345 -12.29 -6.98 10.11
CA ASP A 345 -13.01 -8.01 9.37
C ASP A 345 -12.33 -9.40 9.47
N VAL A 346 -11.05 -9.47 9.94
CA VAL A 346 -10.28 -10.71 10.10
C VAL A 346 -9.78 -10.85 11.56
N PRO A 347 -10.62 -11.30 12.50
CA PRO A 347 -10.29 -11.35 13.94
C PRO A 347 -9.02 -12.12 14.30
N VAL A 348 -8.70 -13.20 13.58
CA VAL A 348 -7.51 -14.01 13.84
C VAL A 348 -6.22 -13.20 13.64
N VAL A 349 -6.15 -12.34 12.63
CA VAL A 349 -5.00 -11.45 12.38
C VAL A 349 -4.86 -10.41 13.49
N LEU A 350 -5.99 -9.86 13.98
CA LEU A 350 -5.97 -8.94 15.12
C LEU A 350 -5.40 -9.60 16.37
N TYR A 351 -5.82 -10.82 16.69
CA TYR A 351 -5.34 -11.52 17.89
C TYR A 351 -3.89 -11.97 17.74
N ALA A 352 -3.46 -12.38 16.54
CA ALA A 352 -2.06 -12.67 16.26
C ALA A 352 -1.18 -11.43 16.50
N GLY A 353 -1.55 -10.26 15.96
CA GLY A 353 -0.82 -9.02 16.23
C GLY A 353 -0.81 -8.63 17.70
N GLN A 354 -1.93 -8.81 18.39
CA GLN A 354 -2.04 -8.53 19.81
C GLN A 354 -1.16 -9.45 20.69
N SER A 355 -0.73 -10.63 20.21
CA SER A 355 0.18 -11.51 20.96
C SER A 355 1.56 -10.86 21.19
N HIS A 356 1.98 -9.95 20.32
CA HIS A 356 3.25 -9.24 20.38
C HIS A 356 3.22 -7.92 21.19
N TYR A 357 2.03 -7.50 21.66
CA TYR A 357 1.91 -6.20 22.36
C TYR A 357 2.74 -6.13 23.65
N GLU A 358 2.88 -7.23 24.37
CA GLU A 358 3.64 -7.24 25.63
C GLU A 358 5.10 -6.90 25.40
N ASP A 359 5.75 -7.54 24.44
CA ASP A 359 7.17 -7.35 24.11
C ASP A 359 7.42 -5.94 23.54
N LEU A 360 6.55 -5.48 22.62
CA LEU A 360 6.63 -4.12 22.08
C LEU A 360 6.48 -3.05 23.17
N LEU A 361 5.50 -3.20 24.07
CA LEU A 361 5.28 -2.26 25.18
C LEU A 361 6.44 -2.30 26.20
N GLU A 362 7.08 -3.46 26.43
CA GLU A 362 8.25 -3.59 27.28
C GLU A 362 9.47 -2.88 26.73
N SER A 363 9.61 -2.87 25.40
CA SER A 363 10.71 -2.21 24.70
C SER A 363 10.53 -0.70 24.56
N GLY A 364 9.35 -0.16 24.93
CA GLY A 364 9.05 1.28 24.87
C GLY A 364 8.26 1.71 23.64
N VAL A 365 7.84 0.78 22.76
CA VAL A 365 6.93 1.09 21.65
C VAL A 365 5.55 1.48 22.20
N ARG A 366 5.00 2.57 21.69
CA ARG A 366 3.66 3.04 22.06
C ARG A 366 2.62 2.52 21.08
N ILE A 367 1.57 1.89 21.58
CA ILE A 367 0.52 1.25 20.80
C ILE A 367 -0.81 1.98 20.99
N PHE A 368 -1.45 2.34 19.87
CA PHE A 368 -2.73 3.04 19.84
C PHE A 368 -3.75 2.24 19.05
N GLU A 369 -4.88 1.87 19.64
CA GLU A 369 -5.96 1.19 18.93
C GLU A 369 -7.03 2.18 18.43
N ARG A 370 -7.17 2.30 17.13
CA ARG A 370 -8.14 3.17 16.45
C ARG A 370 -9.57 2.73 16.76
N LYS A 371 -10.41 3.65 17.29
CA LYS A 371 -11.80 3.39 17.63
C LYS A 371 -12.77 3.93 16.57
N LYS A 372 -13.97 3.37 16.55
CA LYS A 372 -15.11 3.83 15.74
C LYS A 372 -14.90 3.82 14.20
N ALA A 373 -13.84 3.20 13.71
CA ALA A 373 -13.59 3.00 12.31
C ALA A 373 -12.89 1.66 12.11
N LEU A 374 -13.13 1.00 10.95
CA LEU A 374 -12.29 -0.10 10.49
C LEU A 374 -11.07 0.52 9.83
N LEU A 375 -9.91 0.38 10.48
CA LEU A 375 -8.65 0.89 9.96
C LEU A 375 -8.16 -0.03 8.84
N HIS A 376 -7.88 0.54 7.66
CA HIS A 376 -7.35 -0.23 6.52
C HIS A 376 -6.12 0.43 5.87
N ALA A 377 -5.62 1.54 6.42
CA ALA A 377 -4.42 2.23 5.95
C ALA A 377 -3.14 1.39 6.19
N LYS A 378 -2.16 1.54 5.31
CA LYS A 378 -0.82 0.97 5.39
C LYS A 378 0.17 2.07 5.09
N THR A 379 0.54 2.82 6.12
CA THR A 379 1.38 4.01 6.00
C THR A 379 2.46 4.05 7.07
N ALA A 380 3.57 4.69 6.74
CA ALA A 380 4.60 5.04 7.69
C ALA A 380 5.15 6.44 7.40
N VAL A 381 5.55 7.15 8.44
CA VAL A 381 6.39 8.35 8.34
C VAL A 381 7.52 8.24 9.35
N ILE A 382 8.75 8.49 8.89
CA ILE A 382 9.97 8.34 9.68
C ILE A 382 10.80 9.61 9.55
N ASP A 383 11.17 10.20 10.69
CA ASP A 383 12.00 11.40 10.82
C ASP A 383 11.55 12.57 9.93
N GLY A 384 10.26 12.68 9.60
CA GLY A 384 9.66 13.78 8.82
C GLY A 384 10.14 13.92 7.39
N VAL A 385 10.83 12.91 6.85
CA VAL A 385 11.40 12.98 5.50
C VAL A 385 11.12 11.74 4.67
N TRP A 386 10.96 10.59 5.29
CA TRP A 386 10.67 9.33 4.64
C TRP A 386 9.24 8.92 4.93
N SER A 387 8.46 8.70 3.90
CA SER A 387 7.08 8.25 4.03
C SER A 387 6.79 7.11 3.07
N THR A 388 5.92 6.18 3.45
CA THR A 388 5.38 5.17 2.54
C THR A 388 3.88 5.04 2.64
N ILE A 389 3.26 4.87 1.48
CA ILE A 389 1.83 4.61 1.32
C ILE A 389 1.65 3.52 0.26
N GLY A 390 0.81 2.54 0.53
CA GLY A 390 0.56 1.48 -0.44
C GLY A 390 -0.37 0.38 0.03
N SER A 391 -0.20 -0.78 -0.56
CA SER A 391 -1.04 -1.94 -0.31
C SER A 391 -0.47 -2.91 0.73
N THR A 392 0.84 -2.79 1.07
CA THR A 392 1.58 -3.76 1.89
C THR A 392 1.17 -3.69 3.36
N ASN A 393 0.58 -4.77 3.88
CA ASN A 393 0.38 -4.95 5.32
C ASN A 393 1.67 -5.45 6.00
N LEU A 394 1.74 -5.29 7.32
CA LEU A 394 2.78 -5.89 8.15
C LEU A 394 2.31 -7.27 8.63
N ASP A 395 2.09 -8.16 7.67
CA ASP A 395 1.71 -9.54 7.90
C ASP A 395 2.51 -10.50 6.99
N TRP A 396 2.53 -11.76 7.35
CA TRP A 396 3.24 -12.81 6.62
C TRP A 396 2.72 -12.97 5.19
N ARG A 397 1.43 -12.78 4.99
CA ARG A 397 0.80 -12.93 3.69
C ARG A 397 1.28 -11.88 2.69
N SER A 398 1.35 -10.61 3.10
CA SER A 398 1.88 -9.52 2.26
C SER A 398 3.36 -9.68 1.95
N ILE A 399 4.12 -10.33 2.86
CA ILE A 399 5.56 -10.53 2.67
C ILE A 399 5.85 -11.72 1.75
N LEU A 400 5.11 -12.84 1.89
CA LEU A 400 5.46 -14.11 1.24
C LEU A 400 4.58 -14.47 0.05
N TYR A 401 3.31 -14.01 0.01
CA TYR A 401 2.33 -14.55 -0.94
C TYR A 401 1.67 -13.51 -1.83
N ASN A 402 1.68 -12.24 -1.46
CA ASN A 402 1.01 -11.21 -2.22
C ASN A 402 1.95 -10.44 -3.14
N TYR A 403 1.41 -10.04 -4.29
CA TYR A 403 1.98 -8.95 -5.06
C TYR A 403 1.48 -7.63 -4.46
N GLU A 404 2.40 -6.76 -4.08
CA GLU A 404 2.10 -5.48 -3.44
C GLU A 404 2.69 -4.32 -4.24
N ILE A 405 2.19 -3.11 -3.99
CA ILE A 405 2.71 -1.87 -4.56
C ILE A 405 2.67 -0.75 -3.53
N ASN A 406 3.79 -0.04 -3.41
CA ASN A 406 3.90 1.12 -2.53
C ASN A 406 4.59 2.28 -3.26
N ALA A 407 4.23 3.48 -2.85
CA ALA A 407 5.03 4.68 -3.08
C ALA A 407 5.87 4.94 -1.82
N VAL A 408 7.19 5.09 -1.98
CA VAL A 408 8.04 5.73 -0.98
C VAL A 408 8.29 7.16 -1.44
N VAL A 409 8.04 8.11 -0.55
CA VAL A 409 8.14 9.54 -0.83
C VAL A 409 9.17 10.14 0.10
N LEU A 410 10.22 10.75 -0.48
CA LEU A 410 11.21 11.52 0.25
C LEU A 410 10.91 13.01 0.06
N SER A 411 10.31 13.61 1.08
CA SER A 411 9.86 14.99 1.07
C SER A 411 9.58 15.46 2.49
N THR A 412 10.10 16.59 2.91
CA THR A 412 9.78 17.16 4.23
C THR A 412 8.36 17.69 4.27
N THR A 413 7.90 18.37 3.21
CA THR A 413 6.53 18.90 3.15
C THR A 413 5.51 17.77 3.19
N PHE A 414 5.73 16.70 2.43
CA PHE A 414 4.84 15.54 2.45
C PHE A 414 4.97 14.76 3.78
N GLY A 415 6.18 14.73 4.37
CA GLY A 415 6.39 14.18 5.71
C GLY A 415 5.54 14.88 6.77
N ASP A 416 5.50 16.22 6.73
CA ASP A 416 4.67 17.02 7.65
C ASP A 416 3.16 16.71 7.47
N GLU A 417 2.68 16.53 6.24
CA GLU A 417 1.29 16.11 5.96
C GLU A 417 1.00 14.71 6.52
N MET A 418 1.93 13.77 6.36
CA MET A 418 1.82 12.41 6.87
C MET A 418 1.83 12.35 8.40
N GLU A 419 2.66 13.18 9.03
CA GLU A 419 2.70 13.32 10.49
C GLU A 419 1.39 13.88 11.03
N GLN A 420 0.85 14.95 10.42
CA GLN A 420 -0.45 15.50 10.78
C GLN A 420 -1.57 14.47 10.64
N MET A 421 -1.57 13.67 9.58
CA MET A 421 -2.52 12.59 9.38
C MET A 421 -2.39 11.51 10.48
N PHE A 422 -1.15 11.12 10.81
CA PHE A 422 -0.89 10.16 11.89
C PHE A 422 -1.40 10.69 13.24
N GLU A 423 -1.13 11.94 13.57
CA GLU A 423 -1.61 12.60 14.79
C GLU A 423 -3.17 12.60 14.88
N GLN A 424 -3.85 12.82 13.77
CA GLN A 424 -5.30 12.73 13.72
C GLN A 424 -5.80 11.29 14.00
N ASP A 425 -5.14 10.27 13.42
CA ASP A 425 -5.49 8.88 13.67
C ASP A 425 -5.18 8.50 15.14
N ARG A 426 -4.07 8.96 15.70
CA ARG A 426 -3.70 8.80 17.10
C ARG A 426 -4.73 9.45 18.04
N ALA A 427 -5.14 10.69 17.77
CA ALA A 427 -6.15 11.40 18.56
C ALA A 427 -7.52 10.71 18.60
N HIS A 428 -7.82 9.89 17.61
CA HIS A 428 -9.03 9.08 17.57
C HIS A 428 -8.80 7.63 18.05
N SER A 429 -7.69 7.35 18.67
CA SER A 429 -7.29 6.05 19.19
C SER A 429 -7.25 6.02 20.70
N VAL A 430 -7.16 4.84 21.27
CA VAL A 430 -6.94 4.65 22.71
C VAL A 430 -5.57 4.02 22.91
N GLU A 431 -4.75 4.66 23.71
CA GLU A 431 -3.42 4.13 24.05
C GLU A 431 -3.54 2.86 24.90
N ILE A 432 -2.85 1.84 24.46
CA ILE A 432 -2.71 0.57 25.15
C ILE A 432 -1.46 0.67 26.03
N THR A 433 -1.66 0.87 27.32
CA THR A 433 -0.57 0.91 28.29
C THR A 433 -0.26 -0.49 28.80
N ARG A 434 1.00 -0.74 29.20
CA ARG A 434 1.44 -2.02 29.81
C ARG A 434 0.56 -2.41 31.01
N ALA A 435 0.19 -1.44 31.86
CA ALA A 435 -0.65 -1.70 33.01
C ALA A 435 -2.04 -2.23 32.63
N LYS A 436 -2.71 -1.57 31.66
CA LYS A 436 -4.00 -2.04 31.13
C LYS A 436 -3.87 -3.37 30.41
N TRP A 437 -2.78 -3.59 29.68
CA TRP A 437 -2.54 -4.81 28.93
C TRP A 437 -2.41 -6.03 29.85
N LYS A 438 -1.72 -5.90 30.99
CA LYS A 438 -1.59 -6.94 31.99
C LYS A 438 -2.91 -7.33 32.67
N GLN A 439 -3.91 -6.44 32.67
CA GLN A 439 -5.22 -6.69 33.28
C GLN A 439 -6.23 -7.37 32.33
N ARG A 440 -5.83 -7.69 31.08
CA ARG A 440 -6.73 -8.33 30.10
C ARG A 440 -7.21 -9.71 30.57
N PRO A 441 -8.47 -10.11 30.28
CA PRO A 441 -9.04 -11.39 30.70
C PRO A 441 -8.23 -12.60 30.22
N MET A 442 -8.19 -13.68 31.02
CA MET A 442 -7.47 -14.92 30.66
C MET A 442 -7.93 -15.53 29.32
N GLY A 443 -9.24 -15.47 29.02
CA GLY A 443 -9.76 -15.93 27.72
C GLY A 443 -9.13 -15.21 26.54
N ARG A 444 -8.94 -13.86 26.65
CA ARG A 444 -8.25 -13.07 25.63
C ARG A 444 -6.78 -13.48 25.47
N ARG A 445 -6.08 -13.76 26.57
CA ARG A 445 -4.69 -14.21 26.50
C ARG A 445 -4.57 -15.52 25.73
N MET A 446 -5.52 -16.43 25.96
CA MET A 446 -5.54 -17.72 25.27
C MET A 446 -5.87 -17.56 23.77
N GLU A 447 -6.83 -16.72 23.40
CA GLU A 447 -7.15 -16.41 21.99
C GLU A 447 -5.93 -15.82 21.26
N GLN A 448 -5.24 -14.88 21.88
CA GLN A 448 -4.03 -14.26 21.36
C GLN A 448 -2.88 -15.25 21.19
N TRP A 449 -2.63 -16.07 22.21
CA TRP A 449 -1.58 -17.09 22.17
C TRP A 449 -1.84 -18.13 21.06
N LEU A 450 -3.09 -18.64 20.96
CA LEU A 450 -3.49 -19.57 19.89
C LEU A 450 -3.34 -18.92 18.51
N SER A 451 -3.77 -17.69 18.34
CA SER A 451 -3.66 -17.00 17.05
C SER A 451 -2.22 -16.73 16.66
N GLY A 452 -1.34 -16.38 17.63
CA GLY A 452 0.09 -16.18 17.40
C GLY A 452 0.81 -17.43 16.91
N MET A 453 0.38 -18.64 17.36
CA MET A 453 0.96 -19.89 16.87
C MET A 453 0.72 -20.15 15.36
N TRP A 454 -0.29 -19.53 14.78
CA TRP A 454 -0.69 -19.73 13.38
C TRP A 454 -0.40 -18.48 12.51
N GLU A 455 0.27 -17.47 13.05
CA GLU A 455 0.47 -16.19 12.35
C GLU A 455 1.19 -16.33 11.00
N SER A 456 2.13 -17.26 10.88
CA SER A 456 2.86 -17.52 9.63
C SER A 456 1.98 -18.11 8.50
N LEU A 457 0.76 -18.49 8.81
CA LEU A 457 -0.23 -18.98 7.86
C LEU A 457 -1.29 -17.94 7.50
N LEU A 458 -1.27 -16.78 8.17
CA LEU A 458 -2.22 -15.65 8.01
C LEU A 458 -1.68 -14.56 7.02
#